data_f08af6d34e9a3c1f8621ee4c5e7992b2
#
_entry.id   f08af6d34e9a3c1f8621ee4c5e7992b2
#
_cell.length_a   1.000
_cell.length_b   1.000
_cell.length_c   1.000
_cell.angle_alpha   90.00
_cell.angle_beta   90.00
_cell.angle_gamma   90.00
#
_symmetry.space_group_name_H-M   'P 1'
#
loop_
_entity.id
_entity.type
_entity.pdbx_description
1 polymer ?
#
loop_
_entity_poly.entity_id
_entity_poly.type
_entity_poly.pdbx_seq_one_letter_code
_entity_poly.pdbx_strand_id
1 'polypeptide(L)'
;MAPGEALDPIPDSFILQPPVFHPVIPYVTTIFGGLYAGKMVMLQGVVPLHARRFQVDFQCGCSLSPRPDIAIHFNPRFHTTTPHVICNSLHSGQWQAEVRWPGLDLQRGASFVILFLFENEEMKVSVNGKHFLHFRYRLPLCRVNTLGIYGDILVKAVGFLNINPFAEGSKEYPAGHPFLLYSARLELPCSRALSRGLWPGQVIIVRGLVIQEPKDFTLSLRDEAARVPVTLRASFADRTLAWISYWGRKKLIPAPFLFYPQRFFETLLARCCFYARKED
;
A
#
# COMPACT_ATOMS: atom_id res chain seq x y z
N MET A 1 16.27 -2.71 -22.92
CA MET A 1 15.46 -3.93 -23.14
C MET A 1 15.03 -3.94 -24.58
N ALA A 2 15.30 -5.02 -25.30
CA ALA A 2 14.83 -5.18 -26.67
C ALA A 2 13.29 -5.23 -26.71
N PRO A 3 12.62 -4.68 -27.73
CA PRO A 3 11.18 -4.77 -27.84
C PRO A 3 10.81 -6.24 -28.14
N GLY A 4 10.22 -6.91 -27.15
CA GLY A 4 9.70 -8.27 -27.31
C GLY A 4 10.14 -9.31 -26.28
N GLU A 5 11.02 -9.02 -25.34
CA GLU A 5 11.29 -9.92 -24.22
C GLU A 5 10.11 -9.88 -23.23
N ALA A 6 9.29 -10.91 -23.27
CA ALA A 6 8.33 -11.18 -22.22
C ALA A 6 9.13 -11.52 -20.93
N LEU A 7 8.97 -10.72 -19.91
CA LEU A 7 9.51 -11.06 -18.58
C LEU A 7 8.81 -12.33 -18.10
N ASP A 8 9.59 -13.27 -17.56
CA ASP A 8 9.02 -14.44 -16.90
C ASP A 8 8.07 -13.99 -15.77
N PRO A 9 6.91 -14.64 -15.63
CA PRO A 9 5.98 -14.31 -14.57
C PRO A 9 6.62 -14.50 -13.20
N ILE A 10 6.41 -13.53 -12.31
CA ILE A 10 6.89 -13.63 -10.92
C ILE A 10 6.13 -14.79 -10.26
N PRO A 11 6.81 -15.80 -9.70
CA PRO A 11 6.14 -16.89 -9.00
C PRO A 11 5.26 -16.40 -7.86
N ASP A 12 4.06 -16.96 -7.69
CA ASP A 12 3.10 -16.54 -6.66
C ASP A 12 3.67 -16.62 -5.24
N SER A 13 4.62 -17.53 -5.00
CA SER A 13 5.31 -17.67 -3.70
C SER A 13 6.14 -16.45 -3.30
N PHE A 14 6.49 -15.57 -4.25
CA PHE A 14 7.21 -14.33 -3.99
C PHE A 14 6.29 -13.15 -3.68
N ILE A 15 5.01 -13.29 -3.98
CA ILE A 15 4.04 -12.20 -3.83
C ILE A 15 3.54 -12.16 -2.39
N LEU A 16 3.90 -11.12 -1.63
CA LEU A 16 3.51 -10.97 -0.22
C LEU A 16 2.10 -10.41 -0.02
N GLN A 17 1.62 -9.65 -0.99
CA GLN A 17 0.26 -9.11 -1.01
C GLN A 17 -0.17 -8.86 -2.45
N PRO A 18 -1.49 -8.83 -2.75
CA PRO A 18 -1.98 -8.63 -4.10
C PRO A 18 -1.37 -7.39 -4.74
N PRO A 19 -0.81 -7.49 -5.96
CA PRO A 19 -0.30 -6.33 -6.67
C PRO A 19 -1.45 -5.38 -7.01
N VAL A 20 -1.13 -4.11 -7.09
CA VAL A 20 -2.08 -3.06 -7.47
C VAL A 20 -1.74 -2.57 -8.86
N PHE A 21 -2.75 -2.51 -9.73
CA PHE A 21 -2.59 -2.06 -11.10
C PHE A 21 -3.31 -0.74 -11.33
N HIS A 22 -2.65 0.18 -12.03
CA HIS A 22 -3.15 1.50 -12.43
C HIS A 22 -3.82 2.31 -11.29
N PRO A 23 -3.18 2.42 -10.10
CA PRO A 23 -3.75 3.23 -9.04
C PRO A 23 -3.83 4.71 -9.45
N VAL A 24 -4.85 5.39 -8.96
CA VAL A 24 -4.97 6.84 -9.11
C VAL A 24 -4.01 7.52 -8.13
N ILE A 25 -3.25 8.51 -8.60
CA ILE A 25 -2.31 9.27 -7.78
C ILE A 25 -3.01 10.56 -7.28
N PRO A 26 -2.88 10.91 -6.00
CA PRO A 26 -2.06 10.29 -4.95
C PRO A 26 -2.59 8.92 -4.51
N TYR A 27 -1.65 7.98 -4.28
CA TYR A 27 -1.97 6.63 -3.86
C TYR A 27 -1.31 6.31 -2.52
N VAL A 28 -2.09 5.80 -1.57
CA VAL A 28 -1.60 5.36 -0.25
C VAL A 28 -2.16 3.98 0.05
N THR A 29 -1.30 3.07 0.46
CA THR A 29 -1.70 1.69 0.79
C THR A 29 -0.92 1.14 1.98
N THR A 30 -1.53 0.18 2.67
CA THR A 30 -0.88 -0.55 3.76
C THR A 30 0.10 -1.59 3.21
N ILE A 31 1.25 -1.69 3.84
CA ILE A 31 2.22 -2.77 3.61
C ILE A 31 1.92 -3.88 4.62
N PHE A 32 1.45 -5.04 4.14
CA PHE A 32 1.06 -6.15 5.01
C PHE A 32 2.24 -6.66 5.82
N GLY A 33 2.04 -6.75 7.14
CA GLY A 33 3.09 -7.13 8.07
C GLY A 33 4.22 -6.08 8.23
N GLY A 34 4.03 -4.86 7.69
CA GLY A 34 5.05 -3.81 7.71
C GLY A 34 6.27 -4.11 6.85
N LEU A 35 7.32 -3.29 6.96
CA LEU A 35 8.61 -3.55 6.33
C LEU A 35 9.54 -4.33 7.25
N TYR A 36 10.28 -5.25 6.66
CA TYR A 36 11.35 -6.03 7.29
C TYR A 36 12.45 -6.34 6.27
N ALA A 37 13.62 -6.74 6.75
CA ALA A 37 14.73 -7.13 5.88
C ALA A 37 14.37 -8.34 5.01
N GLY A 38 14.64 -8.26 3.71
CA GLY A 38 14.24 -9.27 2.73
C GLY A 38 12.96 -8.93 1.97
N LYS A 39 12.18 -7.93 2.37
CA LYS A 39 11.04 -7.45 1.60
C LYS A 39 11.51 -6.57 0.44
N MET A 40 10.77 -6.63 -0.67
CA MET A 40 10.98 -5.78 -1.84
C MET A 40 9.67 -5.12 -2.26
N VAL A 41 9.74 -3.86 -2.66
CA VAL A 41 8.63 -3.16 -3.33
C VAL A 41 9.03 -2.87 -4.75
N MET A 42 8.22 -3.32 -5.71
CA MET A 42 8.36 -3.04 -7.12
C MET A 42 7.39 -1.93 -7.52
N LEU A 43 7.89 -0.91 -8.19
CA LEU A 43 7.10 0.17 -8.78
C LEU A 43 7.35 0.23 -10.27
N GLN A 44 6.32 -0.02 -11.05
CA GLN A 44 6.34 0.09 -12.51
C GLN A 44 5.47 1.25 -12.96
N GLY A 45 5.97 2.07 -13.88
CA GLY A 45 5.23 3.25 -14.31
C GLY A 45 5.80 3.93 -15.53
N VAL A 46 5.31 5.15 -15.75
CA VAL A 46 5.78 6.08 -16.78
C VAL A 46 6.01 7.43 -16.15
N VAL A 47 7.10 8.09 -16.48
CA VAL A 47 7.33 9.50 -16.13
C VAL A 47 6.64 10.37 -17.20
N PRO A 48 5.59 11.14 -16.88
CA PRO A 48 4.94 12.00 -17.86
C PRO A 48 5.92 13.03 -18.48
N LEU A 49 5.66 13.45 -19.71
CA LEU A 49 6.51 14.43 -20.41
C LEU A 49 6.67 15.76 -19.65
N HIS A 50 5.61 16.19 -18.96
CA HIS A 50 5.58 17.42 -18.17
C HIS A 50 6.03 17.24 -16.72
N ALA A 51 6.44 16.02 -16.33
CA ALA A 51 6.78 15.72 -14.95
C ALA A 51 7.89 16.66 -14.42
N ARG A 52 7.66 17.22 -13.25
CA ARG A 52 8.63 18.01 -12.49
C ARG A 52 9.28 17.18 -11.40
N ARG A 53 8.47 16.42 -10.65
CA ARG A 53 8.90 15.52 -9.59
C ARG A 53 7.79 14.55 -9.21
N PHE A 54 8.17 13.42 -8.65
CA PHE A 54 7.27 12.56 -7.90
C PHE A 54 7.95 12.10 -6.61
N GLN A 55 7.22 11.44 -5.74
CA GLN A 55 7.77 10.89 -4.51
C GLN A 55 7.14 9.55 -4.16
N VAL A 56 7.96 8.72 -3.52
CA VAL A 56 7.57 7.44 -2.92
C VAL A 56 7.98 7.50 -1.47
N ASP A 57 6.99 7.41 -0.56
CA ASP A 57 7.16 7.56 0.87
C ASP A 57 6.85 6.24 1.58
N PHE A 58 7.81 5.74 2.36
CA PHE A 58 7.61 4.62 3.26
C PHE A 58 7.35 5.18 4.66
N GLN A 59 6.08 5.10 5.10
CA GLN A 59 5.54 5.86 6.22
C GLN A 59 5.25 4.97 7.43
N CYS A 60 5.31 5.58 8.63
CA CYS A 60 4.95 4.98 9.90
C CYS A 60 3.46 5.23 10.23
N GLY A 61 2.57 4.87 9.32
CA GLY A 61 1.13 5.09 9.43
C GLY A 61 0.54 5.86 8.27
N CYS A 62 -0.79 5.93 8.22
CA CYS A 62 -1.58 6.55 7.15
C CYS A 62 -2.44 7.73 7.63
N SER A 63 -2.22 8.26 8.84
CA SER A 63 -3.03 9.37 9.36
C SER A 63 -2.83 10.63 8.52
N LEU A 64 -3.89 11.44 8.39
CA LEU A 64 -3.81 12.74 7.72
C LEU A 64 -3.29 13.84 8.66
N SER A 65 -3.66 13.73 9.94
CA SER A 65 -3.23 14.66 10.97
C SER A 65 -3.21 13.93 12.34
N PRO A 66 -2.10 13.99 13.08
CA PRO A 66 -0.82 14.54 12.67
C PRO A 66 -0.22 13.74 11.50
N ARG A 67 0.62 14.39 10.68
CA ARG A 67 1.35 13.71 9.61
C ARG A 67 2.26 12.64 10.20
N PRO A 68 2.23 11.40 9.70
CA PRO A 68 3.07 10.33 10.20
C PRO A 68 4.54 10.58 9.89
N ASP A 69 5.42 9.98 10.68
CA ASP A 69 6.83 9.90 10.35
C ASP A 69 7.02 9.20 9.00
N ILE A 70 8.00 9.65 8.22
CA ILE A 70 8.40 9.04 6.95
C ILE A 70 9.82 8.50 7.14
N ALA A 71 9.94 7.19 7.20
CA ALA A 71 11.26 6.58 7.38
C ALA A 71 12.13 6.75 6.16
N ILE A 72 11.52 6.67 4.97
CA ILE A 72 12.21 6.83 3.70
C ILE A 72 11.33 7.66 2.77
N HIS A 73 11.87 8.79 2.34
CA HIS A 73 11.35 9.64 1.28
C HIS A 73 12.26 9.52 0.08
N PHE A 74 11.76 8.96 -1.02
CA PHE A 74 12.45 8.84 -2.30
C PHE A 74 11.82 9.79 -3.30
N ASN A 75 12.55 10.84 -3.73
CA ASN A 75 11.99 11.94 -4.52
C ASN A 75 12.81 12.26 -5.77
N PRO A 76 12.50 11.62 -6.91
CA PRO A 76 13.04 11.99 -8.22
C PRO A 76 12.61 13.41 -8.63
N ARG A 77 13.58 14.21 -9.06
CA ARG A 77 13.39 15.60 -9.51
C ARG A 77 13.91 15.77 -10.93
N PHE A 78 13.04 16.25 -11.83
CA PHE A 78 13.31 16.40 -13.27
C PHE A 78 13.38 17.87 -13.71
N HIS A 79 13.02 18.81 -12.87
CA HIS A 79 12.95 20.25 -13.18
C HIS A 79 14.30 20.95 -13.10
N THR A 80 15.36 20.22 -12.79
CA THR A 80 16.74 20.71 -12.70
C THR A 80 17.53 20.35 -13.96
N THR A 81 18.63 21.03 -14.20
CA THR A 81 19.52 20.80 -15.36
C THR A 81 19.96 19.33 -15.46
N THR A 82 20.22 18.70 -14.31
CA THR A 82 20.55 17.27 -14.20
C THR A 82 19.53 16.59 -13.30
N PRO A 83 18.71 15.65 -13.83
CA PRO A 83 17.80 14.86 -13.02
C PRO A 83 18.54 14.14 -11.89
N HIS A 84 17.96 14.14 -10.71
CA HIS A 84 18.54 13.53 -9.52
C HIS A 84 17.44 13.05 -8.56
N VAL A 85 17.82 12.23 -7.60
CA VAL A 85 16.93 11.80 -6.51
C VAL A 85 17.37 12.43 -5.21
N ILE A 86 16.39 12.91 -4.44
CA ILE A 86 16.58 13.26 -3.04
C ILE A 86 16.03 12.11 -2.20
N CYS A 87 16.86 11.62 -1.28
CA CYS A 87 16.42 10.75 -0.19
C CYS A 87 16.46 11.52 1.13
N ASN A 88 15.42 11.34 1.96
CA ASN A 88 15.32 11.98 3.25
C ASN A 88 14.44 11.15 4.22
N SER A 89 14.27 11.64 5.43
CA SER A 89 13.32 11.14 6.43
C SER A 89 12.62 12.31 7.12
N LEU A 90 11.36 12.11 7.47
CA LEU A 90 10.58 13.03 8.33
C LEU A 90 10.43 12.37 9.69
N HIS A 91 10.89 13.02 10.75
CA HIS A 91 10.76 12.54 12.11
C HIS A 91 10.17 13.61 13.01
N SER A 92 9.09 13.28 13.72
CA SER A 92 8.38 14.23 14.62
C SER A 92 8.07 15.57 13.95
N GLY A 93 7.61 15.52 12.67
CA GLY A 93 7.26 16.70 11.89
C GLY A 93 8.44 17.47 11.29
N GLN A 94 9.68 17.03 11.49
CA GLN A 94 10.88 17.71 11.02
C GLN A 94 11.61 16.88 9.95
N TRP A 95 11.88 17.50 8.79
CA TRP A 95 12.72 16.91 7.76
C TRP A 95 14.18 16.87 8.25
N GLN A 96 14.83 15.72 8.00
CA GLN A 96 16.23 15.52 8.29
C GLN A 96 17.12 16.02 7.15
N ALA A 97 18.42 15.73 7.21
CA ALA A 97 19.36 16.12 6.14
C ALA A 97 19.05 15.39 4.82
N GLU A 98 18.95 16.14 3.72
CA GLU A 98 18.78 15.58 2.39
C GLU A 98 20.06 14.84 1.92
N VAL A 99 19.86 13.66 1.30
CA VAL A 99 20.92 12.95 0.58
C VAL A 99 20.58 13.05 -0.90
N ARG A 100 21.48 13.61 -1.70
CA ARG A 100 21.29 13.80 -3.14
C ARG A 100 22.05 12.73 -3.93
N TRP A 101 21.34 12.08 -4.85
CA TRP A 101 21.87 11.07 -5.76
C TRP A 101 21.75 11.57 -7.21
N PRO A 102 22.86 11.90 -7.86
CA PRO A 102 22.89 12.27 -9.29
C PRO A 102 22.80 11.05 -10.20
N GLY A 103 22.70 11.28 -11.51
CA GLY A 103 22.77 10.19 -12.51
C GLY A 103 21.51 9.33 -12.58
N LEU A 104 20.34 9.93 -12.32
CA LEU A 104 19.06 9.24 -12.39
C LEU A 104 18.74 8.79 -13.83
N ASP A 105 18.64 7.46 -14.04
CA ASP A 105 18.26 6.84 -15.31
C ASP A 105 16.74 6.71 -15.46
N LEU A 106 16.03 7.82 -15.25
CA LEU A 106 14.61 7.97 -15.54
C LEU A 106 14.41 9.13 -16.51
N GLN A 107 13.74 8.85 -17.64
CA GLN A 107 13.49 9.84 -18.67
C GLN A 107 12.00 10.19 -18.74
N ARG A 108 11.68 11.46 -18.97
CA ARG A 108 10.31 11.88 -19.26
C ARG A 108 9.79 11.20 -20.53
N GLY A 109 8.54 10.77 -20.49
CA GLY A 109 7.92 10.01 -21.58
C GLY A 109 8.25 8.51 -21.59
N ALA A 110 9.22 8.06 -20.79
CA ALA A 110 9.66 6.67 -20.77
C ALA A 110 9.02 5.84 -19.64
N SER A 111 8.82 4.57 -19.93
CA SER A 111 8.46 3.57 -18.90
C SER A 111 9.68 3.23 -18.05
N PHE A 112 9.42 2.86 -16.80
CA PHE A 112 10.46 2.47 -15.86
C PHE A 112 10.01 1.32 -14.95
N VAL A 113 10.99 0.66 -14.36
CA VAL A 113 10.83 -0.25 -13.21
C VAL A 113 11.80 0.18 -12.12
N ILE A 114 11.29 0.46 -10.94
CA ILE A 114 12.08 0.73 -9.72
C ILE A 114 11.83 -0.41 -8.74
N LEU A 115 12.92 -0.95 -8.18
CA LEU A 115 12.89 -1.94 -7.11
C LEU A 115 13.50 -1.34 -5.85
N PHE A 116 12.73 -1.36 -4.76
CA PHE A 116 13.18 -0.98 -3.42
C PHE A 116 13.41 -2.24 -2.61
N LEU A 117 14.66 -2.56 -2.36
CA LEU A 117 15.09 -3.71 -1.56
C LEU A 117 15.39 -3.24 -0.14
N PHE A 118 14.74 -3.83 0.84
CA PHE A 118 14.95 -3.52 2.25
C PHE A 118 15.88 -4.55 2.87
N GLU A 119 17.06 -4.12 3.30
CA GLU A 119 18.02 -4.91 4.06
C GLU A 119 17.97 -4.54 5.55
N ASN A 120 18.87 -5.08 6.38
CA ASN A 120 18.84 -4.86 7.82
C ASN A 120 19.05 -3.38 8.20
N GLU A 121 20.00 -2.69 7.56
CA GLU A 121 20.41 -1.33 7.94
C GLU A 121 20.11 -0.28 6.87
N GLU A 122 19.85 -0.70 5.64
CA GLU A 122 19.67 0.19 4.52
C GLU A 122 18.67 -0.33 3.49
N MET A 123 18.11 0.59 2.73
CA MET A 123 17.35 0.30 1.52
C MET A 123 18.29 0.43 0.32
N LYS A 124 18.24 -0.55 -0.59
CA LYS A 124 18.87 -0.46 -1.91
C LYS A 124 17.80 -0.20 -2.97
N VAL A 125 18.12 0.63 -3.94
CA VAL A 125 17.23 0.95 -5.06
C VAL A 125 17.90 0.59 -6.36
N SER A 126 17.20 -0.15 -7.20
CA SER A 126 17.56 -0.33 -8.60
C SER A 126 16.55 0.36 -9.51
N VAL A 127 17.04 0.90 -10.61
CA VAL A 127 16.25 1.54 -11.65
C VAL A 127 16.55 0.84 -12.96
N ASN A 128 15.50 0.35 -13.65
CA ASN A 128 15.63 -0.35 -14.94
C ASN A 128 16.67 -1.49 -14.92
N GLY A 129 16.69 -2.26 -13.81
CA GLY A 129 17.60 -3.40 -13.63
C GLY A 129 19.03 -3.05 -13.21
N LYS A 130 19.36 -1.77 -13.03
CA LYS A 130 20.69 -1.33 -12.57
C LYS A 130 20.62 -0.80 -11.15
N HIS A 131 21.60 -1.18 -10.32
CA HIS A 131 21.75 -0.58 -8.99
C HIS A 131 21.96 0.93 -9.15
N PHE A 132 21.21 1.72 -8.39
CA PHE A 132 21.25 3.17 -8.48
C PHE A 132 21.72 3.83 -7.18
N LEU A 133 21.12 3.47 -6.03
CA LEU A 133 21.46 4.08 -4.75
C LEU A 133 21.21 3.13 -3.58
N HIS A 134 21.73 3.51 -2.42
CA HIS A 134 21.40 2.96 -1.13
C HIS A 134 21.09 4.09 -0.14
N PHE A 135 20.25 3.80 0.88
CA PHE A 135 19.88 4.77 1.89
C PHE A 135 19.77 4.11 3.26
N ARG A 136 20.65 4.49 4.20
CA ARG A 136 20.62 4.01 5.59
C ARG A 136 19.39 4.52 6.33
N TYR A 137 18.76 3.62 7.08
CA TYR A 137 17.60 4.00 7.89
C TYR A 137 17.99 4.95 9.00
N ARG A 138 17.12 5.94 9.23
CA ARG A 138 17.21 6.87 10.36
C ARG A 138 16.10 6.61 11.38
N LEU A 139 15.10 5.80 10.97
CA LEU A 139 14.02 5.31 11.79
C LEU A 139 13.95 3.79 11.66
N PRO A 140 13.54 3.07 12.72
CA PRO A 140 13.44 1.61 12.65
C PRO A 140 12.51 1.16 11.54
N LEU A 141 12.98 0.23 10.69
CA LEU A 141 12.24 -0.29 9.54
C LEU A 141 10.90 -0.92 9.94
N CYS A 142 10.85 -1.60 11.09
CA CYS A 142 9.65 -2.25 11.62
C CYS A 142 8.50 -1.27 11.96
N ARG A 143 8.77 0.04 12.05
CA ARG A 143 7.72 1.06 12.21
C ARG A 143 6.98 1.36 10.93
N VAL A 144 7.55 0.98 9.78
CA VAL A 144 6.98 1.30 8.47
C VAL A 144 5.91 0.29 8.09
N ASN A 145 4.70 0.77 7.86
CA ASN A 145 3.54 -0.05 7.50
C ASN A 145 2.70 0.54 6.36
N THR A 146 3.15 1.64 5.76
CA THR A 146 2.38 2.36 4.73
C THR A 146 3.30 2.82 3.60
N LEU A 147 2.82 2.63 2.36
CA LEU A 147 3.43 3.16 1.15
C LEU A 147 2.55 4.31 0.63
N GLY A 148 3.18 5.45 0.36
CA GLY A 148 2.55 6.59 -0.30
C GLY A 148 3.25 6.94 -1.60
N ILE A 149 2.49 7.21 -2.67
CA ILE A 149 3.01 7.63 -3.98
C ILE A 149 2.29 8.92 -4.38
N TYR A 150 3.07 9.95 -4.71
CA TYR A 150 2.53 11.29 -4.96
C TYR A 150 3.29 11.98 -6.10
N GLY A 151 2.65 12.98 -6.72
CA GLY A 151 3.27 13.85 -7.73
C GLY A 151 3.09 13.37 -9.17
N ASP A 152 4.01 13.78 -10.03
CA ASP A 152 3.89 13.60 -11.49
C ASP A 152 4.39 12.23 -11.93
N ILE A 153 3.56 11.22 -11.80
CA ILE A 153 3.84 9.83 -12.14
C ILE A 153 2.57 9.14 -12.62
N LEU A 154 2.71 8.27 -13.61
CA LEU A 154 1.69 7.31 -14.01
C LEU A 154 2.14 5.93 -13.55
N VAL A 155 1.45 5.38 -12.56
CA VAL A 155 1.77 4.05 -12.03
C VAL A 155 1.02 2.99 -12.82
N LYS A 156 1.75 1.99 -13.34
CA LYS A 156 1.19 0.81 -14.01
C LYS A 156 0.96 -0.31 -13.00
N ALA A 157 1.93 -0.56 -12.13
CA ALA A 157 1.82 -1.61 -11.12
C ALA A 157 2.65 -1.28 -9.88
N VAL A 158 2.15 -1.74 -8.73
CA VAL A 158 2.89 -1.81 -7.45
C VAL A 158 2.83 -3.25 -6.98
N GLY A 159 3.98 -3.85 -6.73
CA GLY A 159 4.11 -5.22 -6.20
C GLY A 159 4.89 -5.24 -4.90
N PHE A 160 4.53 -6.16 -4.00
CA PHE A 160 5.22 -6.40 -2.75
C PHE A 160 5.75 -7.82 -2.76
N LEU A 161 7.06 -7.97 -2.71
CA LEU A 161 7.74 -9.24 -2.98
C LEU A 161 8.61 -9.64 -1.79
N ASN A 162 8.83 -10.94 -1.65
CA ASN A 162 9.86 -11.50 -0.78
C ASN A 162 11.07 -11.89 -1.65
N ILE A 163 12.26 -11.42 -1.30
CA ILE A 163 13.45 -11.67 -2.11
C ILE A 163 14.11 -12.97 -1.77
N ASN A 164 13.84 -13.55 -0.62
CA ASN A 164 14.54 -14.74 -0.23
C ASN A 164 13.79 -16.02 -0.65
N PRO A 165 13.79 -16.37 -1.95
CA PRO A 165 13.24 -17.63 -2.44
C PRO A 165 14.07 -18.82 -1.95
N PHE A 166 15.28 -18.57 -1.40
CA PHE A 166 16.28 -19.56 -1.07
C PHE A 166 16.78 -19.48 0.38
N ALA A 167 16.08 -18.82 1.29
CA ALA A 167 16.32 -19.05 2.71
C ALA A 167 15.96 -20.49 3.04
N GLU A 168 16.89 -21.37 2.72
CA GLU A 168 16.87 -22.75 3.21
C GLU A 168 16.79 -22.68 4.73
N GLY A 169 15.63 -22.98 5.30
CA GLY A 169 15.47 -23.21 6.73
C GLY A 169 14.26 -22.63 7.41
N SER A 170 13.58 -21.63 6.91
CA SER A 170 12.33 -21.21 7.55
C SER A 170 11.11 -21.54 6.68
N LYS A 171 10.62 -22.77 6.82
CA LYS A 171 9.25 -23.13 6.38
C LYS A 171 8.17 -22.50 7.28
N GLU A 172 8.51 -21.58 8.14
CA GLU A 172 7.58 -20.73 8.84
C GLU A 172 7.31 -19.51 7.98
N TYR A 173 6.33 -19.66 7.11
CA TYR A 173 5.70 -18.50 6.49
C TYR A 173 5.22 -17.59 7.62
N PRO A 174 5.55 -16.28 7.59
CA PRO A 174 4.99 -15.36 8.56
C PRO A 174 3.47 -15.55 8.57
N ALA A 175 2.90 -15.70 9.75
CA ALA A 175 1.48 -15.90 9.95
C ALA A 175 0.71 -14.75 9.27
N GLY A 176 0.18 -15.00 8.08
CA GLY A 176 -0.51 -13.97 7.33
C GLY A 176 -0.36 -14.08 5.82
N HIS A 177 -0.42 -15.28 5.25
CA HIS A 177 -0.69 -15.37 3.82
C HIS A 177 -1.98 -14.60 3.52
N PRO A 178 -1.95 -13.63 2.59
CA PRO A 178 -3.17 -13.01 2.14
C PRO A 178 -4.07 -14.11 1.57
N PHE A 179 -5.27 -14.26 2.11
CA PHE A 179 -6.30 -15.05 1.47
C PHE A 179 -6.70 -14.31 0.19
N LEU A 180 -6.21 -14.76 -0.94
CA LEU A 180 -6.67 -14.31 -2.23
C LEU A 180 -7.96 -15.07 -2.55
N LEU A 181 -9.09 -14.47 -2.26
CA LEU A 181 -10.35 -14.88 -2.85
C LEU A 181 -10.36 -14.39 -4.31
N TYR A 182 -9.78 -15.17 -5.20
CA TYR A 182 -9.90 -14.94 -6.63
C TYR A 182 -11.31 -15.33 -7.08
N SER A 183 -12.14 -14.33 -7.27
CA SER A 183 -13.30 -14.44 -8.15
C SER A 183 -13.33 -13.19 -9.01
N ALA A 184 -13.26 -13.36 -10.31
CA ALA A 184 -13.33 -12.25 -11.25
C ALA A 184 -14.67 -11.48 -11.14
N ARG A 185 -15.71 -12.10 -10.57
CA ARG A 185 -17.00 -11.49 -10.22
C ARG A 185 -17.57 -12.19 -8.99
N LEU A 186 -17.70 -11.45 -7.89
CA LEU A 186 -18.48 -11.88 -6.75
C LEU A 186 -19.94 -11.43 -6.98
N GLU A 187 -20.86 -12.37 -7.00
CA GLU A 187 -22.28 -12.05 -6.96
C GLU A 187 -22.65 -11.52 -5.57
N LEU A 188 -23.32 -10.38 -5.53
CA LEU A 188 -23.75 -9.76 -4.28
C LEU A 188 -25.21 -10.09 -3.99
N PRO A 189 -25.57 -10.35 -2.71
CA PRO A 189 -24.71 -10.36 -1.51
C PRO A 189 -23.79 -11.59 -1.43
N CYS A 190 -22.57 -11.38 -0.97
CA CYS A 190 -21.55 -12.43 -0.85
C CYS A 190 -21.13 -12.61 0.61
N SER A 191 -21.03 -13.87 1.06
CA SER A 191 -20.48 -14.21 2.37
C SER A 191 -19.36 -15.24 2.20
N ARG A 192 -18.26 -15.05 2.89
CA ARG A 192 -17.09 -15.97 2.85
C ARG A 192 -16.57 -16.19 4.26
N ALA A 193 -16.25 -17.44 4.57
CA ALA A 193 -15.63 -17.78 5.82
C ALA A 193 -14.13 -17.42 5.82
N LEU A 194 -13.67 -16.86 6.93
CA LEU A 194 -12.25 -16.71 7.23
C LEU A 194 -11.82 -17.93 8.04
N SER A 195 -11.29 -18.96 7.38
CA SER A 195 -11.02 -20.28 7.98
C SER A 195 -10.10 -20.26 9.21
N ARG A 196 -9.31 -19.19 9.36
CA ARG A 196 -8.43 -18.96 10.51
C ARG A 196 -8.83 -17.78 11.37
N GLY A 197 -10.02 -17.20 11.13
CA GLY A 197 -10.45 -15.96 11.78
C GLY A 197 -9.62 -14.75 11.33
N LEU A 198 -9.75 -13.65 12.07
CA LEU A 198 -9.04 -12.39 11.83
C LEU A 198 -8.17 -12.05 13.04
N TRP A 199 -6.86 -12.08 12.85
CA TRP A 199 -5.85 -11.82 13.87
C TRP A 199 -5.32 -10.38 13.82
N PRO A 200 -4.78 -9.84 14.92
CA PRO A 200 -4.11 -8.55 14.89
C PRO A 200 -3.03 -8.50 13.81
N GLY A 201 -2.96 -7.38 13.08
CA GLY A 201 -2.02 -7.20 11.97
C GLY A 201 -2.50 -7.73 10.62
N GLN A 202 -3.60 -8.49 10.57
CA GLN A 202 -4.23 -8.87 9.32
C GLN A 202 -5.12 -7.76 8.78
N VAL A 203 -5.20 -7.69 7.45
CA VAL A 203 -5.99 -6.71 6.72
C VAL A 203 -6.88 -7.43 5.72
N ILE A 204 -8.15 -7.06 5.67
CA ILE A 204 -9.07 -7.47 4.60
C ILE A 204 -9.11 -6.35 3.58
N ILE A 205 -8.78 -6.67 2.35
CA ILE A 205 -8.91 -5.74 1.22
C ILE A 205 -10.16 -6.10 0.45
N VAL A 206 -11.02 -5.12 0.26
CA VAL A 206 -12.18 -5.24 -0.62
C VAL A 206 -12.00 -4.29 -1.78
N ARG A 207 -12.00 -4.84 -2.99
CA ARG A 207 -11.94 -4.10 -4.24
C ARG A 207 -13.24 -4.28 -4.99
N GLY A 208 -13.71 -3.21 -5.60
CA GLY A 208 -14.92 -3.26 -6.39
C GLY A 208 -15.05 -2.10 -7.34
N LEU A 209 -16.04 -2.20 -8.22
CA LEU A 209 -16.49 -1.12 -9.07
C LEU A 209 -17.82 -0.59 -8.51
N VAL A 210 -17.88 0.70 -8.28
CA VAL A 210 -19.15 1.36 -7.90
C VAL A 210 -20.04 1.42 -9.13
N ILE A 211 -21.28 0.90 -9.02
CA ILE A 211 -22.26 0.94 -10.08
C ILE A 211 -22.68 2.38 -10.41
N GLN A 212 -23.39 2.56 -11.53
CA GLN A 212 -23.79 3.90 -12.00
C GLN A 212 -24.73 4.63 -11.02
N GLU A 213 -25.66 3.90 -10.41
CA GLU A 213 -26.64 4.44 -9.45
C GLU A 213 -26.49 3.74 -8.09
N PRO A 214 -25.44 4.07 -7.31
CA PRO A 214 -25.19 3.41 -6.05
C PRO A 214 -26.10 3.98 -4.96
N LYS A 215 -26.66 3.11 -4.11
CA LYS A 215 -27.42 3.51 -2.92
C LYS A 215 -26.53 3.46 -1.68
N ASP A 216 -26.09 2.28 -1.34
CA ASP A 216 -25.15 2.01 -0.26
C ASP A 216 -24.47 0.64 -0.46
N PHE A 217 -23.38 0.40 0.26
CA PHE A 217 -22.86 -0.94 0.46
C PHE A 217 -22.45 -1.14 1.90
N THR A 218 -22.44 -2.40 2.33
CA THR A 218 -22.01 -2.80 3.66
C THR A 218 -21.00 -3.93 3.60
N LEU A 219 -19.99 -3.84 4.46
CA LEU A 219 -19.05 -4.92 4.74
C LEU A 219 -19.20 -5.33 6.19
N SER A 220 -19.60 -6.57 6.44
CA SER A 220 -19.86 -7.06 7.78
C SER A 220 -18.91 -8.18 8.14
N LEU A 221 -18.32 -8.11 9.33
CA LEU A 221 -17.62 -9.23 9.94
C LEU A 221 -18.61 -9.95 10.86
N ARG A 222 -18.67 -11.29 10.74
CA ARG A 222 -19.51 -12.14 11.59
C ARG A 222 -18.63 -13.09 12.40
N ASP A 223 -19.03 -13.35 13.62
CA ASP A 223 -18.41 -14.40 14.43
C ASP A 223 -19.04 -15.79 14.14
N GLU A 224 -18.52 -16.83 14.77
CA GLU A 224 -19.03 -18.20 14.62
C GLU A 224 -20.50 -18.36 15.01
N ALA A 225 -21.01 -17.53 15.92
CA ALA A 225 -22.41 -17.49 16.32
C ALA A 225 -23.29 -16.65 15.38
N ALA A 226 -22.78 -16.29 14.19
CA ALA A 226 -23.43 -15.43 13.19
C ALA A 226 -23.77 -14.02 13.68
N ARG A 227 -23.26 -13.60 14.83
CA ARG A 227 -23.40 -12.22 15.31
C ARG A 227 -22.53 -11.32 14.42
N VAL A 228 -22.97 -10.07 14.23
CA VAL A 228 -22.27 -9.09 13.41
C VAL A 228 -21.60 -8.05 14.31
N PRO A 229 -20.40 -8.32 14.84
CA PRO A 229 -19.72 -7.41 15.76
C PRO A 229 -19.40 -6.07 15.13
N VAL A 230 -19.14 -6.04 13.82
CA VAL A 230 -18.77 -4.82 13.11
C VAL A 230 -19.32 -4.81 11.69
N THR A 231 -19.94 -3.70 11.32
CA THR A 231 -20.32 -3.38 9.93
C THR A 231 -19.74 -2.03 9.54
N LEU A 232 -19.05 -1.98 8.42
CA LEU A 232 -18.74 -0.75 7.71
C LEU A 232 -19.86 -0.48 6.71
N ARG A 233 -20.48 0.69 6.77
CA ARG A 233 -21.48 1.15 5.81
C ARG A 233 -21.01 2.40 5.09
N ALA A 234 -21.06 2.36 3.76
CA ALA A 234 -20.88 3.51 2.90
C ALA A 234 -22.23 3.94 2.34
N SER A 235 -22.69 5.15 2.66
CA SER A 235 -23.93 5.76 2.15
C SER A 235 -23.58 6.75 1.05
N PHE A 236 -24.11 6.54 -0.15
CA PHE A 236 -23.89 7.45 -1.28
C PHE A 236 -24.81 8.65 -1.23
N ALA A 237 -26.00 8.52 -0.64
CA ALA A 237 -26.95 9.62 -0.46
C ALA A 237 -26.37 10.71 0.44
N ASP A 238 -25.81 10.30 1.59
CA ASP A 238 -25.25 11.23 2.58
C ASP A 238 -23.75 11.47 2.37
N ARG A 239 -23.10 10.72 1.47
CA ARG A 239 -21.66 10.69 1.26
C ARG A 239 -20.89 10.46 2.57
N THR A 240 -21.35 9.48 3.35
CA THR A 240 -20.79 9.17 4.67
C THR A 240 -20.30 7.73 4.76
N LEU A 241 -19.25 7.55 5.58
CA LEU A 241 -18.79 6.25 6.05
C LEU A 241 -19.15 6.12 7.54
N ALA A 242 -19.63 4.96 7.93
CA ALA A 242 -19.98 4.71 9.32
C ALA A 242 -19.58 3.31 9.76
N TRP A 243 -19.09 3.18 10.99
CA TRP A 243 -19.01 1.94 11.72
C TRP A 243 -20.34 1.72 12.48
N ILE A 244 -20.87 0.52 12.36
CA ILE A 244 -22.05 0.09 13.14
C ILE A 244 -21.61 -1.09 13.98
N SER A 245 -21.67 -0.95 15.30
CA SER A 245 -21.35 -2.03 16.24
C SER A 245 -22.51 -2.98 16.42
N TYR A 246 -22.28 -4.14 17.03
CA TYR A 246 -23.30 -5.11 17.42
C TYR A 246 -24.49 -4.49 18.19
N TRP A 247 -24.21 -3.49 19.01
CA TRP A 247 -25.21 -2.77 19.78
C TRP A 247 -25.98 -1.70 18.98
N GLY A 248 -25.85 -1.68 17.67
CA GLY A 248 -26.48 -0.69 16.80
C GLY A 248 -25.89 0.72 16.90
N ARG A 249 -24.82 0.91 17.68
CA ARG A 249 -24.16 2.23 17.79
C ARG A 249 -23.48 2.57 16.47
N LYS A 250 -23.96 3.62 15.83
CA LYS A 250 -23.38 4.18 14.59
C LYS A 250 -22.36 5.24 14.96
N LYS A 251 -21.12 5.08 14.48
CA LYS A 251 -20.07 6.08 14.58
C LYS A 251 -19.64 6.50 13.18
N LEU A 252 -19.78 7.78 12.84
CA LEU A 252 -19.29 8.32 11.59
C LEU A 252 -17.75 8.27 11.57
N ILE A 253 -17.19 7.90 10.43
CA ILE A 253 -15.76 7.92 10.21
C ILE A 253 -15.40 9.31 9.70
N PRO A 254 -14.52 10.06 10.38
CA PRO A 254 -14.08 11.39 9.95
C PRO A 254 -13.06 11.27 8.83
N ALA A 255 -13.47 10.73 7.68
CA ALA A 255 -12.66 10.57 6.50
C ALA A 255 -13.43 11.06 5.27
N PRO A 256 -12.75 11.57 4.24
CA PRO A 256 -13.41 11.95 3.00
C PRO A 256 -14.09 10.73 2.36
N PHE A 257 -15.29 10.94 1.83
CA PHE A 257 -16.00 9.92 1.07
C PHE A 257 -15.41 9.83 -0.34
N LEU A 258 -14.64 8.77 -0.58
CA LEU A 258 -13.86 8.57 -1.81
C LEU A 258 -14.47 7.57 -2.78
N PHE A 259 -15.74 7.22 -2.61
CA PHE A 259 -16.46 6.34 -3.51
C PHE A 259 -17.23 7.16 -4.54
N TYR A 260 -16.95 6.91 -5.80
CA TYR A 260 -17.58 7.63 -6.92
C TYR A 260 -18.23 6.63 -7.89
N PRO A 261 -19.43 6.95 -8.44
CA PRO A 261 -20.06 6.12 -9.46
C PRO A 261 -19.11 5.81 -10.62
N GLN A 262 -19.16 4.59 -11.13
CA GLN A 262 -18.35 4.07 -12.24
C GLN A 262 -16.82 4.15 -12.00
N ARG A 263 -16.38 4.21 -10.74
CA ARG A 263 -14.97 4.17 -10.36
C ARG A 263 -14.65 2.94 -9.53
N PHE A 264 -13.47 2.40 -9.75
CA PHE A 264 -12.92 1.36 -8.88
C PHE A 264 -12.58 1.95 -7.51
N PHE A 265 -12.81 1.16 -6.47
CA PHE A 265 -12.43 1.48 -5.10
C PHE A 265 -11.65 0.34 -4.48
N GLU A 266 -10.86 0.68 -3.49
CA GLU A 266 -10.20 -0.23 -2.59
C GLU A 266 -10.49 0.21 -1.15
N THR A 267 -10.99 -0.70 -0.33
CA THR A 267 -11.22 -0.47 1.10
C THR A 267 -10.42 -1.47 1.91
N LEU A 268 -9.71 -0.96 2.91
CA LEU A 268 -8.88 -1.73 3.81
C LEU A 268 -9.56 -1.80 5.18
N LEU A 269 -9.87 -3.02 5.63
CA LEU A 269 -10.32 -3.30 6.98
C LEU A 269 -9.17 -3.92 7.76
N ALA A 270 -8.51 -3.13 8.61
CA ALA A 270 -7.48 -3.61 9.51
C ALA A 270 -8.09 -3.87 10.89
N ARG A 271 -7.74 -4.99 11.52
CA ARG A 271 -7.95 -5.17 12.94
C ARG A 271 -6.92 -4.34 13.70
N CYS A 272 -7.17 -3.04 13.85
CA CYS A 272 -6.53 -2.28 14.91
C CYS A 272 -6.97 -2.89 16.24
N CYS A 273 -6.04 -3.10 17.17
CA CYS A 273 -6.34 -3.53 18.51
C CYS A 273 -7.33 -2.53 19.11
N PHE A 274 -8.61 -2.90 19.14
CA PHE A 274 -9.59 -2.24 20.00
C PHE A 274 -9.26 -2.68 21.42
N TYR A 275 -8.36 -1.97 22.10
CA TYR A 275 -8.38 -1.93 23.54
C TYR A 275 -9.66 -1.18 23.95
N ALA A 276 -10.75 -1.89 24.12
CA ALA A 276 -11.76 -1.45 25.03
C ALA A 276 -11.14 -1.51 26.44
N ARG A 277 -10.59 -0.40 26.92
CA ARG A 277 -10.48 -0.23 28.37
C ARG A 277 -11.88 -0.39 28.93
N LYS A 278 -12.10 -1.45 29.70
CA LYS A 278 -13.13 -1.41 30.73
C LYS A 278 -12.73 -0.24 31.62
N GLU A 279 -13.46 0.84 31.56
CA GLU A 279 -13.56 1.76 32.67
C GLU A 279 -14.55 1.09 33.62
N ASP A 280 -14.06 0.78 34.82
CA ASP A 280 -14.84 0.36 35.98
C ASP A 280 -15.82 1.48 36.41
#